data_6b02b007a882d149392391e1db9b8c67
#
_entry.id   6b02b007a882d149392391e1db9b8c67
#
_cell.length_a   1.000
_cell.length_b   1.000
_cell.length_c   1.000
_cell.angle_alpha   90.00
_cell.angle_beta   90.00
_cell.angle_gamma   90.00
#
_symmetry.space_group_name_H-M   'P 1'
#
loop_
_entity.id
_entity.type
_entity.pdbx_description
1 polymer ?
#
loop_
_entity_poly.entity_id
_entity_poly.type
_entity_poly.pdbx_seq_one_letter_code
_entity_poly.pdbx_strand_id
1 'polypeptide(L)'
;MKILTGGVVAIASFTALSSPVYALPQANVDTVAQHLMGIMDTSAQAQQISEVPSVRMTTCEVTVEGANERFLYQEQALIRNLNQPYRQRFLRLSLSNDGEMVESRTYEPENPETWISLCEQPREERIIERDRITDANCSVYLVPWHNLYIGHTQPGGCPADFRGATQVTNTIVLHGAGMNTWDRGFNAQGEQVWGAESRPYQFRGQDG
;
A
#
# COMPACT_ATOMS: atom_id res chain seq x y z
N MET A 1 1.50 4.03 88.46
CA MET A 1 0.51 4.44 87.52
C MET A 1 1.28 4.63 86.21
N LYS A 2 1.28 3.59 85.26
CA LYS A 2 2.02 3.62 84.01
C LYS A 2 1.01 3.94 82.94
N ILE A 3 1.23 5.02 82.22
CA ILE A 3 0.45 5.44 81.08
C ILE A 3 1.11 4.79 79.81
N LEU A 4 0.36 3.91 79.15
CA LEU A 4 0.73 3.36 77.83
C LEU A 4 0.25 4.34 76.75
N THR A 5 1.16 4.95 76.01
CA THR A 5 0.87 5.71 74.81
C THR A 5 0.86 4.75 73.64
N GLY A 6 -0.36 4.49 73.10
CA GLY A 6 -0.51 3.70 71.81
C GLY A 6 -0.21 4.58 70.63
N GLY A 7 0.81 4.20 69.83
CA GLY A 7 1.11 4.83 68.58
C GLY A 7 0.19 4.29 67.49
N VAL A 8 -0.50 5.16 66.75
CA VAL A 8 -1.29 4.83 65.56
C VAL A 8 -0.36 4.85 64.35
N VAL A 9 -0.16 3.69 63.73
CA VAL A 9 0.56 3.56 62.46
C VAL A 9 -0.44 3.79 61.32
N ALA A 10 -0.31 4.90 60.61
CA ALA A 10 -1.06 5.16 59.39
C ALA A 10 -0.43 4.43 58.20
N ILE A 11 -1.12 3.45 57.67
CA ILE A 11 -0.72 2.74 56.43
C ILE A 11 -1.22 3.58 55.23
N ALA A 12 -0.30 4.24 54.53
CA ALA A 12 -0.61 4.92 53.29
C ALA A 12 -0.73 3.89 52.13
N SER A 13 -1.95 3.68 51.65
CA SER A 13 -2.20 2.84 50.46
C SER A 13 -1.83 3.63 49.21
N PHE A 14 -0.75 3.23 48.54
CA PHE A 14 -0.42 3.74 47.20
C PHE A 14 -1.29 3.03 46.16
N THR A 15 -2.28 3.71 45.62
CA THR A 15 -2.97 3.27 44.39
C THR A 15 -2.07 3.55 43.18
N ALA A 16 -1.51 2.51 42.62
CA ALA A 16 -0.78 2.62 41.35
C ALA A 16 -1.78 2.97 40.21
N LEU A 17 -1.67 4.17 39.67
CA LEU A 17 -2.36 4.57 38.44
C LEU A 17 -1.74 3.81 37.30
N SER A 18 -2.39 2.74 36.82
CA SER A 18 -2.02 2.06 35.58
C SER A 18 -2.38 2.97 34.40
N SER A 19 -1.40 3.55 33.76
CA SER A 19 -1.59 4.25 32.49
C SER A 19 -2.12 3.24 31.44
N PRO A 20 -3.14 3.61 30.63
CA PRO A 20 -3.60 2.74 29.56
C PRO A 20 -2.45 2.54 28.56
N VAL A 21 -2.03 1.29 28.39
CA VAL A 21 -1.12 0.90 27.31
C VAL A 21 -1.98 0.88 26.04
N TYR A 22 -1.83 1.88 25.19
CA TYR A 22 -2.41 1.86 23.86
C TYR A 22 -1.66 0.81 23.04
N ALA A 23 -2.34 -0.28 22.73
CA ALA A 23 -1.82 -1.27 21.79
C ALA A 23 -1.59 -0.59 20.45
N LEU A 24 -0.40 -0.76 19.86
CA LEU A 24 -0.14 -0.29 18.50
C LEU A 24 -1.05 -1.05 17.52
N PRO A 25 -1.55 -0.40 16.45
CA PRO A 25 -2.35 -1.09 15.46
C PRO A 25 -1.51 -2.21 14.84
N GLN A 26 -2.08 -3.41 14.74
CA GLN A 26 -1.41 -4.56 14.13
C GLN A 26 -1.56 -4.51 12.62
N ALA A 27 -0.52 -4.95 11.89
CA ALA A 27 -0.56 -5.10 10.45
C ALA A 27 -1.61 -6.16 10.05
N ASN A 28 -2.41 -5.86 9.03
CA ASN A 28 -3.49 -6.72 8.58
C ASN A 28 -3.62 -6.71 7.05
N VAL A 29 -3.43 -7.88 6.44
CA VAL A 29 -3.48 -8.06 4.98
C VAL A 29 -4.84 -7.69 4.40
N ASP A 30 -5.93 -8.07 5.07
CA ASP A 30 -7.29 -7.80 4.59
C ASP A 30 -7.59 -6.30 4.59
N THR A 31 -7.12 -5.58 5.61
CA THR A 31 -7.28 -4.13 5.68
C THR A 31 -6.49 -3.43 4.57
N VAL A 32 -5.25 -3.83 4.31
CA VAL A 32 -4.46 -3.30 3.20
C VAL A 32 -5.11 -3.59 1.85
N ALA A 33 -5.60 -4.82 1.65
CA ALA A 33 -6.32 -5.19 0.43
C ALA A 33 -7.57 -4.31 0.23
N GLN A 34 -8.37 -4.09 1.27
CA GLN A 34 -9.55 -3.22 1.22
C GLN A 34 -9.20 -1.77 0.82
N HIS A 35 -8.10 -1.22 1.35
CA HIS A 35 -7.63 0.11 0.97
C HIS A 35 -7.15 0.19 -0.49
N LEU A 36 -6.65 -0.90 -1.05
CA LEU A 36 -6.12 -0.92 -2.42
C LEU A 36 -7.19 -1.24 -3.47
N MET A 37 -8.21 -2.04 -3.11
CA MET A 37 -9.27 -2.48 -4.04
C MET A 37 -10.24 -1.35 -4.42
N GLY A 38 -10.82 -1.50 -5.60
CA GLY A 38 -11.81 -0.56 -6.16
C GLY A 38 -11.25 0.31 -7.27
N ILE A 39 -11.97 1.37 -7.57
CA ILE A 39 -11.61 2.36 -8.58
C ILE A 39 -11.23 3.66 -7.87
N MET A 40 -10.03 4.14 -8.15
CA MET A 40 -9.52 5.42 -7.66
C MET A 40 -8.98 6.23 -8.83
N ASP A 41 -9.04 7.55 -8.77
CA ASP A 41 -8.40 8.39 -9.77
C ASP A 41 -7.80 9.69 -9.21
N THR A 42 -7.04 10.38 -10.05
CA THR A 42 -6.38 11.64 -9.75
C THR A 42 -7.13 12.86 -10.32
N SER A 43 -8.39 12.71 -10.77
CA SER A 43 -9.14 13.76 -11.48
C SER A 43 -9.31 15.03 -10.65
N ALA A 44 -9.62 14.90 -9.36
CA ALA A 44 -9.77 16.04 -8.46
C ALA A 44 -8.47 16.85 -8.33
N GLN A 45 -7.31 16.18 -8.31
CA GLN A 45 -6.01 16.83 -8.29
C GLN A 45 -5.66 17.43 -9.65
N ALA A 46 -5.94 16.73 -10.76
CA ALA A 46 -5.68 17.18 -12.12
C ALA A 46 -6.49 18.44 -12.50
N GLN A 47 -7.69 18.63 -11.93
CA GLN A 47 -8.49 19.85 -12.11
C GLN A 47 -7.85 21.07 -11.45
N GLN A 48 -7.06 20.88 -10.41
CA GLN A 48 -6.41 21.96 -9.66
C GLN A 48 -4.97 22.23 -10.14
N ILE A 49 -4.33 21.22 -10.76
CA ILE A 49 -2.90 21.23 -11.09
C ILE A 49 -2.73 20.62 -12.47
N SER A 50 -2.48 21.45 -13.46
CA SER A 50 -2.43 21.08 -14.89
C SER A 50 -1.34 20.05 -15.22
N GLU A 51 -0.25 20.02 -14.45
CA GLU A 51 0.87 19.10 -14.63
C GLU A 51 0.55 17.67 -14.14
N VAL A 52 -0.51 17.50 -13.33
CA VAL A 52 -0.93 16.20 -12.84
C VAL A 52 -1.80 15.51 -13.89
N PRO A 53 -1.42 14.33 -14.38
CA PRO A 53 -2.26 13.60 -15.32
C PRO A 53 -3.52 13.05 -14.65
N SER A 54 -4.64 13.03 -15.37
CA SER A 54 -5.86 12.35 -14.96
C SER A 54 -5.70 10.85 -15.20
N VAL A 55 -5.42 10.10 -14.14
CA VAL A 55 -5.15 8.65 -14.15
C VAL A 55 -6.20 7.92 -13.34
N ARG A 56 -6.74 6.84 -13.89
CA ARG A 56 -7.53 5.84 -13.15
C ARG A 56 -6.65 4.67 -12.76
N MET A 57 -6.81 4.21 -11.54
CA MET A 57 -6.27 2.98 -11.00
C MET A 57 -7.45 2.07 -10.66
N THR A 58 -7.50 0.89 -11.26
CA THR A 58 -8.50 -0.14 -10.96
C THR A 58 -7.79 -1.32 -10.31
N THR A 59 -8.27 -1.77 -9.16
CA THR A 59 -7.66 -2.87 -8.41
C THR A 59 -8.72 -3.86 -7.97
N CYS A 60 -8.51 -5.15 -8.20
CA CYS A 60 -9.41 -6.22 -7.78
C CYS A 60 -8.65 -7.44 -7.28
N GLU A 61 -9.33 -8.26 -6.49
CA GLU A 61 -8.81 -9.53 -6.03
C GLU A 61 -8.80 -10.55 -7.15
N VAL A 62 -7.72 -11.35 -7.21
CA VAL A 62 -7.53 -12.45 -8.14
C VAL A 62 -7.07 -13.70 -7.39
N THR A 63 -7.28 -14.87 -7.98
CA THR A 63 -6.76 -16.15 -7.49
C THR A 63 -5.56 -16.54 -8.33
N VAL A 64 -4.39 -16.76 -7.72
CA VAL A 64 -3.23 -17.33 -8.40
C VAL A 64 -3.15 -18.82 -8.08
N GLU A 65 -3.10 -19.66 -9.09
CA GLU A 65 -3.08 -21.12 -8.92
C GLU A 65 -1.88 -21.55 -8.07
N GLY A 66 -2.15 -22.44 -7.12
CA GLY A 66 -1.12 -22.97 -6.22
C GLY A 66 -0.62 -21.99 -5.15
N ALA A 67 -1.15 -20.77 -5.08
CA ALA A 67 -0.84 -19.80 -4.03
C ALA A 67 -1.92 -19.79 -2.95
N ASN A 68 -1.49 -19.67 -1.68
CA ASN A 68 -2.38 -19.47 -0.53
C ASN A 68 -2.46 -18.01 -0.09
N GLU A 69 -1.55 -17.17 -0.59
CA GLU A 69 -1.47 -15.75 -0.26
C GLU A 69 -2.52 -14.96 -1.05
N ARG A 70 -2.83 -13.79 -0.55
CA ARG A 70 -3.75 -12.88 -1.21
C ARG A 70 -3.09 -12.16 -2.37
N PHE A 71 -3.70 -12.23 -3.55
CA PHE A 71 -3.26 -11.52 -4.74
C PHE A 71 -4.30 -10.50 -5.21
N LEU A 72 -3.80 -9.35 -5.64
CA LEU A 72 -4.58 -8.32 -6.31
C LEU A 72 -4.00 -8.09 -7.71
N TYR A 73 -4.88 -7.88 -8.69
CA TYR A 73 -4.50 -7.29 -9.96
C TYR A 73 -4.74 -5.79 -9.90
N GLN A 74 -3.83 -5.01 -10.47
CA GLN A 74 -3.93 -3.56 -10.54
C GLN A 74 -3.52 -3.05 -11.90
N GLU A 75 -4.37 -2.23 -12.52
CA GLU A 75 -4.05 -1.51 -13.75
C GLU A 75 -4.19 0.00 -13.57
N GLN A 76 -3.36 0.75 -14.32
CA GLN A 76 -3.39 2.21 -14.36
C GLN A 76 -3.46 2.66 -15.81
N ALA A 77 -4.43 3.52 -16.12
CA ALA A 77 -4.62 4.11 -17.43
C ALA A 77 -4.95 5.60 -17.33
N LEU A 78 -4.62 6.35 -18.37
CA LEU A 78 -5.14 7.71 -18.51
C LEU A 78 -6.67 7.63 -18.68
N ILE A 79 -7.42 8.48 -17.99
CA ILE A 79 -8.91 8.45 -18.05
C ILE A 79 -9.42 8.61 -19.49
N ARG A 80 -8.71 9.38 -20.32
CA ARG A 80 -9.05 9.53 -21.74
C ARG A 80 -8.79 8.30 -22.61
N ASN A 81 -8.15 7.26 -22.06
CA ASN A 81 -7.75 6.06 -22.80
C ASN A 81 -7.66 4.83 -21.88
N LEU A 82 -8.79 4.43 -21.31
CA LEU A 82 -8.86 3.34 -20.33
C LEU A 82 -8.51 1.96 -20.92
N ASN A 83 -8.70 1.78 -22.24
CA ASN A 83 -8.41 0.52 -22.93
C ASN A 83 -6.90 0.33 -23.23
N GLN A 84 -6.05 1.28 -22.82
CA GLN A 84 -4.60 1.20 -22.99
C GLN A 84 -3.90 1.51 -21.67
N PRO A 85 -3.96 0.63 -20.68
CA PRO A 85 -3.25 0.80 -19.44
C PRO A 85 -1.75 0.87 -19.71
N TYR A 86 -1.09 1.85 -19.14
CA TYR A 86 0.36 2.03 -19.24
C TYR A 86 1.12 1.28 -18.14
N ARG A 87 0.40 0.74 -17.15
CA ARG A 87 0.96 -0.07 -16.07
C ARG A 87 -0.07 -1.12 -15.65
N GLN A 88 0.38 -2.37 -15.60
CA GLN A 88 -0.36 -3.50 -15.07
C GLN A 88 0.56 -4.30 -14.16
N ARG A 89 0.06 -4.81 -13.05
CA ARG A 89 0.83 -5.60 -12.09
C ARG A 89 -0.08 -6.47 -11.23
N PHE A 90 0.48 -7.55 -10.73
CA PHE A 90 -0.11 -8.33 -9.66
C PHE A 90 0.62 -8.01 -8.34
N LEU A 91 -0.13 -7.90 -7.26
CA LEU A 91 0.39 -7.59 -5.93
C LEU A 91 0.09 -8.77 -5.02
N ARG A 92 1.14 -9.47 -4.56
CA ARG A 92 1.00 -10.45 -3.48
C ARG A 92 1.08 -9.73 -2.14
N LEU A 93 0.07 -9.93 -1.31
CA LEU A 93 0.02 -9.38 0.03
C LEU A 93 0.30 -10.47 1.05
N SER A 94 1.27 -10.25 1.93
CA SER A 94 1.62 -11.15 3.03
C SER A 94 2.07 -10.35 4.25
N LEU A 95 1.94 -10.95 5.44
CA LEU A 95 2.55 -10.37 6.64
C LEU A 95 4.08 -10.57 6.58
N SER A 96 4.83 -9.59 7.08
CA SER A 96 6.25 -9.77 7.40
C SER A 96 6.43 -10.86 8.46
N ASN A 97 7.63 -11.43 8.55
CA ASN A 97 7.91 -12.53 9.48
C ASN A 97 7.66 -12.17 10.95
N ASP A 98 7.82 -10.90 11.32
CA ASP A 98 7.53 -10.35 12.66
C ASP A 98 6.06 -9.96 12.85
N GLY A 99 5.25 -9.95 11.77
CA GLY A 99 3.85 -9.55 11.80
C GLY A 99 3.61 -8.04 11.94
N GLU A 100 4.65 -7.22 11.85
CA GLU A 100 4.55 -5.77 12.08
C GLU A 100 4.18 -4.99 10.81
N MET A 101 4.38 -5.58 9.62
CA MET A 101 4.16 -4.96 8.32
C MET A 101 3.37 -5.86 7.38
N VAL A 102 2.73 -5.27 6.38
CA VAL A 102 2.25 -5.99 5.20
C VAL A 102 3.23 -5.74 4.05
N GLU A 103 3.81 -6.81 3.53
CA GLU A 103 4.57 -6.77 2.27
C GLU A 103 3.57 -6.80 1.09
N SER A 104 3.66 -5.82 0.22
CA SER A 104 3.04 -5.82 -1.11
C SER A 104 4.12 -6.08 -2.14
N ARG A 105 4.27 -7.34 -2.57
CA ARG A 105 5.27 -7.75 -3.55
C ARG A 105 4.70 -7.71 -4.95
N THR A 106 5.41 -7.05 -5.85
CA THR A 106 4.99 -6.84 -7.24
C THR A 106 5.39 -8.02 -8.13
N TYR A 107 4.46 -8.44 -8.97
CA TYR A 107 4.67 -9.35 -10.10
C TYR A 107 4.24 -8.67 -11.39
N GLU A 108 4.99 -8.87 -12.45
CA GLU A 108 4.69 -8.39 -13.78
C GLU A 108 3.89 -9.45 -14.56
N PRO A 109 2.82 -9.05 -15.26
CA PRO A 109 2.07 -9.96 -16.12
C PRO A 109 2.88 -10.31 -17.37
N GLU A 110 2.89 -11.58 -17.77
CA GLU A 110 3.21 -11.96 -19.14
C GLU A 110 2.07 -11.58 -20.07
N ASN A 111 2.39 -11.10 -21.28
CA ASN A 111 1.41 -10.66 -22.27
C ASN A 111 0.35 -9.72 -21.65
N PRO A 112 0.75 -8.51 -21.22
CA PRO A 112 -0.12 -7.60 -20.44
C PRO A 112 -1.42 -7.25 -21.16
N GLU A 113 -1.47 -7.30 -22.48
CA GLU A 113 -2.68 -7.05 -23.29
C GLU A 113 -3.82 -8.04 -22.99
N THR A 114 -3.51 -9.25 -22.52
CA THR A 114 -4.52 -10.26 -22.18
C THR A 114 -5.24 -9.97 -20.86
N TRP A 115 -4.73 -9.05 -20.07
CA TRP A 115 -5.24 -8.74 -18.72
C TRP A 115 -5.98 -7.40 -18.64
N ILE A 116 -6.10 -6.69 -19.79
CA ILE A 116 -6.83 -5.40 -19.82
C ILE A 116 -8.28 -5.64 -19.38
N SER A 117 -8.76 -4.78 -18.46
CA SER A 117 -10.11 -4.86 -17.87
C SER A 117 -10.39 -6.16 -17.09
N LEU A 118 -9.37 -6.86 -16.58
CA LEU A 118 -9.57 -8.10 -15.79
C LEU A 118 -10.54 -7.89 -14.62
N CYS A 119 -10.53 -6.72 -14.01
CA CYS A 119 -11.42 -6.40 -12.88
C CYS A 119 -12.91 -6.28 -13.26
N GLU A 120 -13.24 -6.19 -14.53
CA GLU A 120 -14.63 -6.18 -15.03
C GLU A 120 -15.21 -7.60 -15.13
N GLN A 121 -14.36 -8.63 -15.13
CA GLN A 121 -14.79 -10.02 -15.15
C GLN A 121 -15.36 -10.44 -13.79
N PRO A 122 -16.24 -11.45 -13.75
CA PRO A 122 -16.70 -12.07 -12.49
C PRO A 122 -15.51 -12.56 -11.66
N ARG A 123 -15.63 -12.48 -10.33
CA ARG A 123 -14.53 -12.84 -9.42
C ARG A 123 -14.03 -14.28 -9.62
N GLU A 124 -14.93 -15.19 -9.87
CA GLU A 124 -14.66 -16.62 -10.11
C GLU A 124 -13.88 -16.90 -11.41
N GLU A 125 -13.88 -15.95 -12.34
CA GLU A 125 -13.13 -16.03 -13.60
C GLU A 125 -11.73 -15.40 -13.54
N ARG A 126 -11.40 -14.70 -12.44
CA ARG A 126 -10.09 -14.04 -12.25
C ARG A 126 -9.05 -15.01 -11.70
N ILE A 127 -8.86 -16.12 -12.42
CA ILE A 127 -7.90 -17.18 -12.07
C ILE A 127 -6.65 -16.99 -12.93
N ILE A 128 -5.49 -16.94 -12.29
CA ILE A 128 -4.20 -16.65 -12.90
C ILE A 128 -3.30 -17.88 -12.76
N GLU A 129 -2.86 -18.45 -13.85
CA GLU A 129 -1.82 -19.47 -13.86
C GLU A 129 -0.51 -18.89 -13.31
N ARG A 130 0.16 -19.62 -12.44
CA ARG A 130 1.34 -19.10 -11.71
C ARG A 130 2.50 -18.71 -12.61
N ASP A 131 2.67 -19.39 -13.76
CA ASP A 131 3.71 -19.13 -14.75
C ASP A 131 3.42 -17.93 -15.66
N ARG A 132 2.21 -17.34 -15.58
CA ARG A 132 1.83 -16.13 -16.34
C ARG A 132 2.24 -14.82 -15.65
N ILE A 133 2.86 -14.90 -14.47
CA ILE A 133 3.33 -13.73 -13.71
C ILE A 133 4.76 -13.94 -13.26
N THR A 134 5.61 -12.92 -13.45
CA THR A 134 7.03 -12.94 -13.09
C THR A 134 7.29 -11.99 -11.92
N ASP A 135 8.10 -12.42 -10.95
CA ASP A 135 8.52 -11.60 -9.81
C ASP A 135 9.34 -10.38 -10.29
N ALA A 136 8.85 -9.19 -10.05
CA ALA A 136 9.52 -7.94 -10.38
C ALA A 136 10.66 -7.56 -9.40
N ASN A 137 10.94 -8.40 -8.41
CA ASN A 137 11.91 -8.13 -7.33
C ASN A 137 11.70 -6.75 -6.66
N CYS A 138 10.44 -6.39 -6.48
CA CYS A 138 10.02 -5.10 -5.93
C CYS A 138 8.95 -5.32 -4.87
N SER A 139 9.19 -4.80 -3.66
CA SER A 139 8.22 -4.84 -2.57
C SER A 139 8.04 -3.45 -1.95
N VAL A 140 6.81 -3.19 -1.52
CA VAL A 140 6.46 -2.06 -0.65
C VAL A 140 6.05 -2.64 0.71
N TYR A 141 6.65 -2.14 1.76
CA TYR A 141 6.38 -2.54 3.14
C TYR A 141 5.47 -1.51 3.79
N LEU A 142 4.28 -1.93 4.19
CA LEU A 142 3.19 -1.11 4.71
C LEU A 142 3.08 -1.30 6.22
N VAL A 143 3.37 -0.24 6.98
CA VAL A 143 3.27 -0.20 8.45
C VAL A 143 1.95 0.46 8.83
N PRO A 144 1.16 -0.12 9.74
CA PRO A 144 -0.05 0.51 10.23
C PRO A 144 0.29 1.74 11.09
N TRP A 145 -0.46 2.82 10.88
CA TRP A 145 -0.34 4.05 11.65
C TRP A 145 -1.73 4.64 11.92
N HIS A 146 -2.25 4.48 13.13
CA HIS A 146 -3.63 4.83 13.47
C HIS A 146 -4.64 4.14 12.52
N ASN A 147 -5.37 4.92 11.71
CA ASN A 147 -6.37 4.44 10.75
C ASN A 147 -5.85 4.43 9.29
N LEU A 148 -4.55 4.46 9.09
CA LEU A 148 -3.91 4.45 7.77
C LEU A 148 -2.72 3.50 7.74
N TYR A 149 -2.16 3.28 6.54
CA TYR A 149 -0.90 2.56 6.34
C TYR A 149 0.10 3.46 5.62
N ILE A 150 1.33 3.46 6.09
CA ILE A 150 2.44 4.15 5.44
C ILE A 150 3.39 3.09 4.90
N GLY A 151 3.68 3.15 3.61
CA GLY A 151 4.51 2.17 2.93
C GLY A 151 5.68 2.79 2.18
N HIS A 152 6.77 2.02 2.11
CA HIS A 152 7.96 2.36 1.34
C HIS A 152 8.48 1.14 0.59
N THR A 153 9.08 1.36 -0.58
CA THR A 153 9.91 0.34 -1.21
C THR A 153 11.05 -0.08 -0.30
N GLN A 154 11.60 -1.25 -0.54
CA GLN A 154 12.79 -1.74 0.13
C GLN A 154 13.94 -0.72 0.08
N PRO A 155 14.88 -0.76 1.03
CA PRO A 155 16.09 0.05 0.97
C PRO A 155 16.84 -0.14 -0.35
N GLY A 156 17.24 0.97 -0.98
CA GLY A 156 17.83 0.94 -2.32
C GLY A 156 16.80 0.96 -3.46
N GLY A 157 15.49 0.95 -3.16
CA GLY A 157 14.41 0.95 -4.16
C GLY A 157 14.28 -0.38 -4.91
N CYS A 158 13.56 -0.35 -6.01
CA CYS A 158 13.34 -1.48 -6.91
C CYS A 158 14.11 -1.28 -8.22
N PRO A 159 14.62 -2.36 -8.86
CA PRO A 159 15.22 -2.25 -10.17
C PRO A 159 14.18 -1.76 -11.20
N ALA A 160 14.62 -0.99 -12.18
CA ALA A 160 13.78 -0.45 -13.22
C ALA A 160 14.55 -0.31 -14.54
N ASP A 161 13.82 -0.41 -15.65
CA ASP A 161 14.26 -0.03 -16.99
C ASP A 161 13.13 0.72 -17.68
N PHE A 162 12.87 1.94 -17.24
CA PHE A 162 11.75 2.73 -17.73
C PHE A 162 12.08 4.21 -17.76
N ARG A 163 11.97 4.85 -18.92
CA ARG A 163 12.20 6.28 -19.12
C ARG A 163 13.53 6.81 -18.53
N GLY A 164 14.61 6.01 -18.69
CA GLY A 164 15.94 6.36 -18.19
C GLY A 164 16.19 6.11 -16.71
N ALA A 165 15.19 5.60 -15.98
CA ALA A 165 15.39 5.15 -14.62
C ALA A 165 15.97 3.74 -14.58
N THR A 166 16.97 3.54 -13.72
CA THR A 166 17.52 2.23 -13.34
C THR A 166 17.00 1.76 -11.99
N GLN A 167 16.37 2.66 -11.24
CA GLN A 167 15.83 2.44 -9.92
C GLN A 167 14.51 3.19 -9.74
N VAL A 168 13.55 2.58 -9.04
CA VAL A 168 12.27 3.20 -8.65
C VAL A 168 12.12 3.16 -7.15
N THR A 169 11.66 4.26 -6.57
CA THR A 169 11.17 4.30 -5.19
C THR A 169 9.68 4.64 -5.16
N ASN A 170 8.96 4.05 -4.23
CA ASN A 170 7.58 4.39 -3.94
C ASN A 170 7.43 4.69 -2.44
N THR A 171 6.76 5.79 -2.14
CA THR A 171 6.22 6.07 -0.80
C THR A 171 4.72 6.18 -0.94
N ILE A 172 3.98 5.43 -0.15
CA ILE A 172 2.53 5.32 -0.24
C ILE A 172 1.88 5.59 1.13
N VAL A 173 0.76 6.31 1.13
CA VAL A 173 -0.11 6.44 2.30
C VAL A 173 -1.50 5.97 1.90
N LEU A 174 -1.96 4.86 2.48
CA LEU A 174 -3.33 4.37 2.34
C LEU A 174 -4.18 4.97 3.44
N HIS A 175 -5.36 5.50 3.09
CA HIS A 175 -6.29 6.13 4.02
C HIS A 175 -7.75 5.93 3.57
N GLY A 176 -8.71 6.26 4.41
CA GLY A 176 -10.13 5.99 4.13
C GLY A 176 -10.70 6.64 2.86
N ALA A 177 -10.09 7.73 2.36
CA ALA A 177 -10.53 8.39 1.12
C ALA A 177 -9.73 7.94 -0.12
N GLY A 178 -8.78 7.00 0.02
CA GLY A 178 -7.97 6.50 -1.09
C GLY A 178 -6.48 6.42 -0.77
N MET A 179 -5.62 6.89 -1.66
CA MET A 179 -4.17 6.72 -1.58
C MET A 179 -3.42 7.98 -2.03
N ASN A 180 -2.36 8.30 -1.32
CA ASN A 180 -1.34 9.25 -1.79
C ASN A 180 -0.06 8.47 -2.12
N THR A 181 0.57 8.74 -3.27
CA THR A 181 1.79 8.01 -3.66
C THR A 181 2.84 8.92 -4.29
N TRP A 182 4.09 8.72 -3.90
CA TRP A 182 5.27 9.30 -4.52
C TRP A 182 6.00 8.20 -5.29
N ASP A 183 5.62 8.00 -6.54
CA ASP A 183 6.39 7.20 -7.49
C ASP A 183 7.51 8.05 -8.08
N ARG A 184 8.76 7.62 -7.98
CA ARG A 184 9.94 8.33 -8.48
C ARG A 184 10.92 7.39 -9.13
N GLY A 185 11.38 7.76 -10.33
CA GLY A 185 12.42 7.03 -11.04
C GLY A 185 13.75 7.77 -10.98
N PHE A 186 14.84 7.05 -10.73
CA PHE A 186 16.20 7.57 -10.63
C PHE A 186 17.11 6.88 -11.64
N ASN A 187 18.01 7.64 -12.27
CA ASN A 187 19.04 7.10 -13.15
C ASN A 187 20.21 6.49 -12.34
N ALA A 188 21.21 5.95 -13.04
CA ALA A 188 22.39 5.35 -12.42
C ALA A 188 23.25 6.34 -11.62
N GLN A 189 23.08 7.65 -11.84
CA GLN A 189 23.75 8.72 -11.11
C GLN A 189 22.96 9.18 -9.88
N GLY A 190 21.75 8.60 -9.63
CA GLY A 190 20.89 8.96 -8.52
C GLY A 190 20.06 10.23 -8.77
N GLU A 191 20.00 10.72 -10.01
CA GLU A 191 19.19 11.87 -10.38
C GLU A 191 17.76 11.42 -10.68
N GLN A 192 16.75 12.14 -10.18
CA GLN A 192 15.35 11.86 -10.49
C GLN A 192 15.05 12.22 -11.95
N VAL A 193 14.63 11.24 -12.74
CA VAL A 193 14.33 11.40 -14.18
C VAL A 193 12.84 11.45 -14.49
N TRP A 194 11.99 11.01 -13.56
CA TRP A 194 10.52 11.15 -13.64
C TRP A 194 9.87 10.96 -12.28
N GLY A 195 8.58 11.29 -12.22
CA GLY A 195 7.71 11.04 -11.07
C GLY A 195 7.39 12.26 -10.23
N ALA A 196 6.82 12.04 -9.06
CA ALA A 196 6.37 13.09 -8.17
C ALA A 196 7.56 13.87 -7.58
N GLU A 197 7.59 15.19 -7.78
CA GLU A 197 8.65 16.07 -7.27
C GLU A 197 8.29 16.65 -5.89
N SER A 198 7.39 17.62 -5.83
CA SER A 198 7.06 18.37 -4.61
C SER A 198 5.85 17.87 -3.87
N ARG A 199 5.00 17.06 -4.48
CA ARG A 199 3.74 16.56 -3.92
C ARG A 199 3.39 15.17 -4.43
N PRO A 200 2.61 14.37 -3.66
CA PRO A 200 2.17 13.04 -4.11
C PRO A 200 1.11 13.12 -5.20
N TYR A 201 0.98 12.06 -5.98
CA TYR A 201 -0.25 11.78 -6.70
C TYR A 201 -1.34 11.37 -5.71
N GLN A 202 -2.52 11.99 -5.83
CA GLN A 202 -3.63 11.78 -4.91
C GLN A 202 -4.74 10.99 -5.63
N PHE A 203 -4.75 9.69 -5.44
CA PHE A 203 -5.83 8.82 -5.89
C PHE A 203 -6.98 8.88 -4.89
N ARG A 204 -8.18 9.13 -5.36
CA ARG A 204 -9.41 9.18 -4.54
C ARG A 204 -10.41 8.15 -5.04
N GLY A 205 -11.06 7.46 -4.11
CA GLY A 205 -12.12 6.50 -4.44
C GLY A 205 -13.27 7.16 -5.19
N GLN A 206 -13.86 6.42 -6.13
CA GLN A 206 -15.01 6.89 -6.91
C GLN A 206 -16.35 6.61 -6.21
N ASP A 207 -16.32 5.78 -5.16
CA ASP A 207 -17.48 5.35 -4.37
C ASP A 207 -17.55 6.13 -3.04
N GLY A 208 -17.60 7.44 -3.10
CA GLY A 208 -17.75 8.35 -1.96
C GLY A 208 -18.91 9.31 -2.13
#